data_436317d61ca739579602adb780dc9b63
#
_entry.id   436317d61ca739579602adb780dc9b63
#
_cell.length_a   1.000
_cell.length_b   1.000
_cell.length_c   1.000
_cell.angle_alpha   90.00
_cell.angle_beta   90.00
_cell.angle_gamma   90.00
#
_symmetry.space_group_name_H-M   'P 1'
#
loop_
_entity.id
_entity.type
_entity.pdbx_description
1 polymer ?
#
loop_
_entity_poly.entity_id
_entity_poly.type
_entity_poly.pdbx_seq_one_letter_code
_entity_poly.pdbx_strand_id
1 'polypeptide(L)'
;MKLYKILAVVAGALVLTSCGEKFLTAHTTHQGAAGAEATENAILSYLTATYQPLLMDSYANYNYNHILLLSDLRSDDIYKGGGDAGDQSWMYHMSLFQIPAAESPSGIWSLYYTAIARANNTLLAIDNAVGFDSDAAKRKLAQYRAEALFLRAYYLHHLWKLFGNIPFFTEPLEDPFMAPQKTADEIYACIMQDIADAETAAAQAGDEFPMTTNGSAKQARASLAALYMLKARVVMYQNDQSKYAEVAANMAKIITSNAYRLIDFDALWTGADESDFSAESIFETNQISDGKRDWGAAWTGCGTNLPAYIAPNELNDPVFCGGWGFGPVRQATWDMYEEGDVRREGSINKFEEGTYGPRFQNTGLFQKKYAARTALRSAIGTVDLNYPNNLILFRYAETLLNYAELVGVNGAAAADGISAQACLDEIRSRAGLGSIPVNEANIKSERRKEFVGEGMRFWDLIRWGDAATVLTEKDEAFQSVRTFDPSKDKYLPIPQSEMSRTAGTGEFELKQNKGY
;
A
#
# COMPACT_ATOMS: atom_id res chain seq x y z
N MET A 1 -37.13 43.46 33.13
CA MET A 1 -36.49 43.68 31.82
C MET A 1 -35.03 44.14 31.87
N LYS A 2 -34.51 44.74 32.95
CA LYS A 2 -33.09 45.18 33.04
C LYS A 2 -32.11 44.05 33.43
N LEU A 3 -32.53 43.05 34.17
CA LEU A 3 -31.67 41.95 34.66
C LEU A 3 -31.26 40.99 33.53
N TYR A 4 -32.16 40.67 32.59
CA TYR A 4 -31.87 39.78 31.45
C TYR A 4 -30.91 40.38 30.42
N LYS A 5 -30.86 41.70 30.29
CA LYS A 5 -29.92 42.39 29.40
C LYS A 5 -28.48 42.38 29.95
N ILE A 6 -28.30 42.38 31.27
CA ILE A 6 -26.99 42.31 31.91
C ILE A 6 -26.44 40.87 31.85
N LEU A 7 -27.29 39.84 32.04
CA LEU A 7 -26.90 38.45 31.90
C LEU A 7 -26.50 38.09 30.44
N ALA A 8 -27.18 38.65 29.44
CA ALA A 8 -26.87 38.40 28.03
C ALA A 8 -25.54 39.07 27.62
N VAL A 9 -25.16 40.20 28.20
CA VAL A 9 -23.89 40.89 27.95
C VAL A 9 -22.73 40.18 28.65
N VAL A 10 -22.93 39.62 29.85
CA VAL A 10 -21.93 38.87 30.59
C VAL A 10 -21.71 37.49 29.94
N ALA A 11 -22.76 36.83 29.43
CA ALA A 11 -22.63 35.56 28.67
C ALA A 11 -21.93 35.78 27.32
N GLY A 12 -22.21 36.92 26.63
CA GLY A 12 -21.51 37.27 25.38
C GLY A 12 -20.04 37.65 25.58
N ALA A 13 -19.66 38.22 26.71
CA ALA A 13 -18.28 38.58 27.03
C ALA A 13 -17.45 37.33 27.46
N LEU A 14 -18.07 36.32 28.05
CA LEU A 14 -17.41 35.04 28.42
C LEU A 14 -17.13 34.13 27.22
N VAL A 15 -17.83 34.29 26.10
CA VAL A 15 -17.59 33.54 24.87
C VAL A 15 -16.45 34.14 24.04
N LEU A 16 -16.13 35.42 24.22
CA LEU A 16 -15.07 36.10 23.45
C LEU A 16 -13.68 36.05 24.10
N THR A 17 -13.55 35.55 25.33
CA THR A 17 -12.23 35.37 25.99
C THR A 17 -11.67 33.94 25.92
N SER A 18 -12.36 33.03 25.21
CA SER A 18 -11.95 31.63 25.10
C SER A 18 -11.05 31.33 23.88
N CYS A 19 -10.78 32.29 23.02
CA CYS A 19 -9.85 32.14 21.89
C CYS A 19 -8.58 32.97 22.15
N GLY A 20 -7.83 32.65 23.19
CA GLY A 20 -6.46 33.16 23.35
C GLY A 20 -5.54 32.43 22.35
N GLU A 21 -4.51 33.14 21.86
CA GLU A 21 -3.48 32.62 20.95
C GLU A 21 -2.87 31.27 21.40
N LYS A 22 -2.96 30.92 22.68
CA LYS A 22 -2.54 29.64 23.24
C LYS A 22 -3.40 28.44 22.85
N PHE A 23 -4.61 28.65 22.31
CA PHE A 23 -5.46 27.54 21.81
C PHE A 23 -5.08 27.14 20.37
N LEU A 24 -4.47 28.05 19.61
CA LEU A 24 -3.99 27.80 18.25
C LEU A 24 -2.54 27.31 18.21
N THR A 25 -1.79 27.44 19.28
CA THR A 25 -0.52 26.76 19.47
C THR A 25 -0.79 25.37 20.03
N ALA A 26 -1.05 24.40 19.15
CA ALA A 26 -0.89 22.99 19.50
C ALA A 26 0.57 22.80 19.87
N HIS A 27 0.89 22.91 21.16
CA HIS A 27 2.13 22.38 21.67
C HIS A 27 2.07 20.88 21.42
N THR A 28 2.69 20.42 20.35
CA THR A 28 2.99 19.02 20.16
C THR A 28 3.91 18.59 21.31
N THR A 29 3.31 18.00 22.34
CA THR A 29 4.00 17.53 23.55
C THR A 29 4.99 16.40 23.26
N HIS A 30 5.29 16.12 21.97
CA HIS A 30 6.21 15.08 21.51
C HIS A 30 7.20 15.51 20.42
N GLN A 31 7.29 16.80 20.08
CA GLN A 31 8.48 17.30 19.38
C GLN A 31 9.50 17.68 20.46
N GLY A 32 10.43 16.76 20.76
CA GLY A 32 11.73 17.17 21.25
C GLY A 32 12.26 18.24 20.28
N ALA A 33 12.90 19.27 20.81
CA ALA A 33 13.45 20.32 19.96
C ALA A 33 14.26 19.69 18.83
N ALA A 34 14.05 20.14 17.59
CA ALA A 34 14.80 19.65 16.44
C ALA A 34 16.30 19.71 16.80
N GLY A 35 17.01 18.58 16.72
CA GLY A 35 18.41 18.47 17.13
C GLY A 35 18.68 18.15 18.61
N ALA A 36 17.67 17.82 19.41
CA ALA A 36 17.89 17.33 20.77
C ALA A 36 18.50 15.91 20.75
N GLU A 37 19.38 15.62 21.72
CA GLU A 37 19.93 14.28 21.93
C GLU A 37 18.81 13.24 22.09
N ALA A 38 18.91 12.11 21.34
CA ALA A 38 17.91 11.06 21.31
C ALA A 38 18.45 9.75 21.87
N THR A 39 17.79 9.24 22.90
CA THR A 39 18.05 7.90 23.45
C THR A 39 17.42 6.82 22.57
N GLU A 40 17.80 5.54 22.76
CA GLU A 40 17.22 4.39 22.05
C GLU A 40 15.68 4.37 22.17
N ASN A 41 15.13 4.62 23.36
CA ASN A 41 13.67 4.66 23.56
C ASN A 41 12.98 5.78 22.76
N ALA A 42 13.61 6.94 22.65
CA ALA A 42 13.08 8.03 21.83
C ALA A 42 13.09 7.65 20.34
N ILE A 43 14.21 7.09 19.85
CA ILE A 43 14.33 6.63 18.46
C ILE A 43 13.28 5.55 18.14
N LEU A 44 13.11 4.55 19.02
CA LEU A 44 12.10 3.50 18.87
C LEU A 44 10.67 4.06 18.84
N SER A 45 10.39 5.09 19.63
CA SER A 45 9.08 5.77 19.61
C SER A 45 8.82 6.45 18.26
N TYR A 46 9.80 7.17 17.71
CA TYR A 46 9.70 7.77 16.37
C TYR A 46 9.58 6.70 15.28
N LEU A 47 10.37 5.62 15.34
CA LEU A 47 10.32 4.54 14.36
C LEU A 47 8.96 3.82 14.41
N THR A 48 8.42 3.54 15.60
CA THR A 48 7.07 2.97 15.75
C THR A 48 6.01 3.87 15.13
N ALA A 49 6.11 5.18 15.35
CA ALA A 49 5.23 6.15 14.71
C ALA A 49 5.37 6.16 13.17
N THR A 50 6.55 5.83 12.65
CA THR A 50 6.79 5.71 11.20
C THR A 50 6.17 4.43 10.62
N TYR A 51 6.06 3.34 11.37
CA TYR A 51 5.34 2.12 10.96
C TYR A 51 3.81 2.28 11.01
N GLN A 52 3.27 3.10 11.89
CA GLN A 52 1.82 3.23 12.10
C GLN A 52 1.01 3.49 10.81
N PRO A 53 1.45 4.32 9.84
CA PRO A 53 0.73 4.54 8.59
C PRO A 53 0.42 3.28 7.78
N LEU A 54 1.21 2.21 7.90
CA LEU A 54 0.91 0.92 7.26
C LEU A 54 -0.42 0.33 7.73
N LEU A 55 -0.79 0.57 8.99
CA LEU A 55 -2.08 0.13 9.56
C LEU A 55 -3.25 1.02 9.13
N MET A 56 -2.98 2.18 8.52
CA MET A 56 -3.98 3.18 8.11
C MET A 56 -4.37 3.09 6.64
N ASP A 57 -3.74 2.24 5.85
CA ASP A 57 -3.97 2.10 4.40
C ASP A 57 -5.42 1.76 4.06
N SER A 58 -6.13 1.04 4.93
CA SER A 58 -7.51 0.65 4.72
C SER A 58 -8.54 1.74 5.03
N TYR A 59 -8.15 2.73 5.85
CA TYR A 59 -9.05 3.79 6.29
C TYR A 59 -8.26 5.03 6.70
N ALA A 60 -8.21 6.04 5.85
CA ALA A 60 -7.52 7.29 6.12
C ALA A 60 -8.43 8.48 5.85
N ASN A 61 -8.52 9.41 6.80
CA ASN A 61 -9.25 10.68 6.68
C ASN A 61 -10.67 10.54 6.12
N TYR A 62 -11.38 9.48 6.49
CA TYR A 62 -12.75 9.17 6.07
C TYR A 62 -12.96 8.93 4.56
N ASN A 63 -11.88 8.77 3.79
CA ASN A 63 -11.95 8.57 2.33
C ASN A 63 -11.91 7.10 1.92
N TYR A 64 -11.84 6.15 2.86
CA TYR A 64 -11.76 4.70 2.62
C TYR A 64 -10.68 4.30 1.61
N ASN A 65 -9.54 5.00 1.63
CA ASN A 65 -8.47 4.85 0.65
C ASN A 65 -7.63 3.61 0.96
N HIS A 66 -8.02 2.46 0.44
CA HIS A 66 -7.20 1.25 0.53
C HIS A 66 -6.34 1.12 -0.72
N ILE A 67 -5.01 1.08 -0.57
CA ILE A 67 -4.07 1.12 -1.71
C ILE A 67 -4.24 -0.05 -2.68
N LEU A 68 -4.54 -1.26 -2.19
CA LEU A 68 -4.76 -2.42 -3.06
C LEU A 68 -6.02 -2.22 -3.91
N LEU A 69 -7.13 -1.84 -3.27
CA LEU A 69 -8.39 -1.60 -3.95
C LEU A 69 -8.30 -0.46 -4.96
N LEU A 70 -7.61 0.65 -4.62
CA LEU A 70 -7.41 1.77 -5.55
C LEU A 70 -6.62 1.37 -6.79
N SER A 71 -5.63 0.47 -6.64
CA SER A 71 -4.87 -0.06 -7.77
C SER A 71 -5.74 -0.96 -8.64
N ASP A 72 -6.48 -1.89 -8.02
CA ASP A 72 -7.30 -2.86 -8.74
C ASP A 72 -8.50 -2.21 -9.45
N LEU A 73 -9.08 -1.14 -8.90
CA LEU A 73 -10.13 -0.35 -9.57
C LEU A 73 -9.70 0.23 -10.92
N ARG A 74 -8.42 0.50 -11.10
CA ARG A 74 -7.84 1.00 -12.36
C ARG A 74 -7.45 -0.13 -13.32
N SER A 75 -7.59 -1.40 -12.90
CA SER A 75 -7.24 -2.59 -13.69
C SER A 75 -8.43 -3.12 -14.50
N ASP A 76 -8.23 -4.25 -15.16
CA ASP A 76 -9.23 -5.04 -15.87
C ASP A 76 -9.69 -6.27 -15.07
N ASP A 77 -9.47 -6.30 -13.75
CA ASP A 77 -9.80 -7.45 -12.90
C ASP A 77 -11.12 -7.28 -12.13
N ILE A 78 -11.48 -6.04 -11.74
CA ILE A 78 -12.66 -5.76 -10.92
C ILE A 78 -13.50 -4.60 -11.47
N TYR A 79 -14.74 -4.54 -11.01
CA TYR A 79 -15.61 -3.36 -11.13
C TYR A 79 -15.59 -2.55 -9.84
N LYS A 80 -16.21 -1.36 -9.87
CA LYS A 80 -16.30 -0.52 -8.68
C LYS A 80 -17.23 -1.11 -7.61
N GLY A 81 -18.45 -1.58 -7.98
CA GLY A 81 -19.42 -2.11 -7.04
C GLY A 81 -20.05 -1.06 -6.11
N GLY A 82 -20.31 -1.43 -4.83
CA GLY A 82 -20.99 -0.58 -3.86
C GLY A 82 -22.49 -0.48 -4.11
N GLY A 83 -23.18 0.50 -3.48
CA GLY A 83 -24.63 0.68 -3.60
C GLY A 83 -25.09 1.05 -4.99
N ASP A 84 -24.50 2.07 -5.57
CA ASP A 84 -24.78 2.58 -6.92
C ASP A 84 -23.56 3.39 -7.44
N ALA A 85 -23.68 4.04 -8.60
CA ALA A 85 -22.60 4.86 -9.17
C ALA A 85 -22.22 6.07 -8.29
N GLY A 86 -23.15 6.60 -7.49
CA GLY A 86 -22.95 7.73 -6.59
C GLY A 86 -22.34 7.34 -5.24
N ASP A 87 -22.47 6.06 -4.85
CA ASP A 87 -21.82 5.55 -3.64
C ASP A 87 -20.31 5.53 -3.85
N GLN A 88 -19.56 6.45 -3.20
CA GLN A 88 -18.15 6.69 -3.48
C GLN A 88 -17.91 7.02 -4.97
N SER A 89 -18.56 8.07 -5.49
CA SER A 89 -18.49 8.47 -6.92
C SER A 89 -17.09 8.60 -7.47
N TRP A 90 -16.16 9.07 -6.63
CA TRP A 90 -14.75 9.21 -6.97
C TRP A 90 -14.09 7.86 -7.36
N MET A 91 -14.50 6.74 -6.74
CA MET A 91 -14.02 5.41 -7.13
C MET A 91 -14.55 5.00 -8.51
N TYR A 92 -15.81 5.36 -8.82
CA TYR A 92 -16.39 5.10 -10.13
C TYR A 92 -15.69 5.93 -11.21
N HIS A 93 -15.51 7.23 -10.99
CA HIS A 93 -14.78 8.09 -11.91
C HIS A 93 -13.32 7.65 -12.09
N MET A 94 -12.66 7.19 -11.03
CA MET A 94 -11.31 6.62 -11.09
C MET A 94 -11.28 5.36 -11.98
N SER A 95 -12.24 4.45 -11.83
CA SER A 95 -12.31 3.22 -12.61
C SER A 95 -12.55 3.47 -14.10
N LEU A 96 -13.13 4.63 -14.47
CA LEU A 96 -13.39 5.07 -15.83
C LEU A 96 -12.31 6.01 -16.39
N PHE A 97 -11.26 6.32 -15.65
CA PHE A 97 -10.23 7.33 -15.99
C PHE A 97 -10.80 8.75 -16.18
N GLN A 98 -11.84 9.09 -15.42
CA GLN A 98 -12.57 10.35 -15.49
C GLN A 98 -12.55 11.13 -14.16
N ILE A 99 -11.70 10.73 -13.21
CA ILE A 99 -11.65 11.36 -11.90
C ILE A 99 -11.18 12.82 -11.97
N PRO A 100 -11.97 13.78 -11.47
CA PRO A 100 -11.55 15.18 -11.39
C PRO A 100 -10.63 15.44 -10.19
N ALA A 101 -9.86 16.52 -10.21
CA ALA A 101 -8.95 16.89 -9.12
C ALA A 101 -9.66 17.07 -7.76
N ALA A 102 -10.92 17.50 -7.78
CA ALA A 102 -11.74 17.67 -6.57
C ALA A 102 -12.08 16.33 -5.89
N GLU A 103 -12.08 15.23 -6.63
CA GLU A 103 -12.35 13.87 -6.12
C GLU A 103 -11.09 13.02 -5.97
N SER A 104 -9.91 13.57 -6.23
CA SER A 104 -8.65 12.86 -6.08
C SER A 104 -8.48 12.35 -4.64
N PRO A 105 -7.92 11.14 -4.42
CA PRO A 105 -7.83 10.52 -3.09
C PRO A 105 -6.86 11.25 -2.16
N SER A 106 -7.31 12.37 -1.58
CA SER A 106 -6.52 13.21 -0.68
C SER A 106 -6.11 12.51 0.62
N GLY A 107 -6.86 11.48 1.04
CA GLY A 107 -6.53 10.69 2.22
C GLY A 107 -5.19 9.96 2.09
N ILE A 108 -4.93 9.30 0.97
CA ILE A 108 -3.63 8.64 0.68
C ILE A 108 -2.51 9.68 0.59
N TRP A 109 -2.75 10.82 -0.05
CA TRP A 109 -1.78 11.91 -0.10
C TRP A 109 -1.37 12.35 1.32
N SER A 110 -2.33 12.72 2.15
CA SER A 110 -2.09 13.18 3.51
C SER A 110 -1.43 12.10 4.39
N LEU A 111 -1.87 10.85 4.26
CA LEU A 111 -1.34 9.72 5.02
C LEU A 111 0.14 9.51 4.74
N TYR A 112 0.52 9.41 3.46
CA TYR A 112 1.90 9.11 3.11
C TYR A 112 2.85 10.30 3.29
N TYR A 113 2.39 11.55 3.13
CA TYR A 113 3.20 12.70 3.52
C TYR A 113 3.42 12.78 5.04
N THR A 114 2.41 12.43 5.84
CA THR A 114 2.59 12.29 7.30
C THR A 114 3.61 11.19 7.62
N ALA A 115 3.56 10.08 6.90
CA ALA A 115 4.52 8.98 7.07
C ALA A 115 5.97 9.39 6.70
N ILE A 116 6.16 10.14 5.61
CA ILE A 116 7.45 10.69 5.19
C ILE A 116 7.99 11.66 6.26
N ALA A 117 7.15 12.57 6.77
CA ALA A 117 7.55 13.49 7.84
C ALA A 117 7.98 12.74 9.12
N ARG A 118 7.28 11.66 9.47
CA ARG A 118 7.66 10.81 10.61
C ARG A 118 8.99 10.08 10.37
N ALA A 119 9.24 9.60 9.15
CA ALA A 119 10.52 9.00 8.78
C ALA A 119 11.67 10.00 8.87
N ASN A 120 11.47 11.25 8.43
CA ASN A 120 12.44 12.32 8.56
C ASN A 120 12.75 12.62 10.04
N ASN A 121 11.73 12.70 10.90
CA ASN A 121 11.92 12.88 12.33
C ASN A 121 12.69 11.69 12.97
N THR A 122 12.43 10.46 12.50
CA THR A 122 13.17 9.27 12.96
C THR A 122 14.63 9.36 12.56
N LEU A 123 14.92 9.73 11.32
CA LEU A 123 16.29 9.88 10.82
C LEU A 123 17.04 11.00 11.56
N LEU A 124 16.39 12.15 11.79
CA LEU A 124 16.95 13.23 12.59
C LEU A 124 17.26 12.78 14.03
N ALA A 125 16.38 12.01 14.66
CA ALA A 125 16.62 11.45 15.99
C ALA A 125 17.82 10.46 15.98
N ILE A 126 17.97 9.68 14.91
CA ILE A 126 19.12 8.79 14.73
C ILE A 126 20.43 9.57 14.57
N ASP A 127 20.40 10.71 13.84
CA ASP A 127 21.59 11.56 13.65
C ASP A 127 22.05 12.23 14.96
N ASN A 128 21.12 12.42 15.91
CA ASN A 128 21.38 12.98 17.24
C ASN A 128 21.39 11.89 18.35
N ALA A 129 21.67 10.62 17.98
CA ALA A 129 21.63 9.50 18.90
C ALA A 129 22.73 9.56 19.96
N VAL A 130 22.37 9.28 21.21
CA VAL A 130 23.30 9.14 22.34
C VAL A 130 23.21 7.76 22.98
N GLY A 131 24.33 7.27 23.54
CA GLY A 131 24.40 5.95 24.18
C GLY A 131 24.63 4.78 23.21
N PHE A 132 25.08 5.05 21.98
CA PHE A 132 25.40 4.03 20.97
C PHE A 132 26.91 3.86 20.77
N ASP A 133 27.69 3.76 21.87
CA ASP A 133 29.15 3.71 21.81
C ASP A 133 29.69 2.31 21.46
N SER A 134 29.02 1.24 21.92
CA SER A 134 29.45 -0.14 21.64
C SER A 134 29.12 -0.56 20.19
N ASP A 135 29.88 -1.54 19.67
CA ASP A 135 29.63 -2.07 18.31
C ASP A 135 28.22 -2.70 18.16
N ALA A 136 27.72 -3.35 19.22
CA ALA A 136 26.36 -3.89 19.23
C ALA A 136 25.31 -2.76 19.16
N ALA A 137 25.50 -1.67 19.92
CA ALA A 137 24.61 -0.51 19.87
C ALA A 137 24.66 0.19 18.51
N LYS A 138 25.85 0.34 17.90
CA LYS A 138 25.99 0.89 16.55
C LYS A 138 25.28 0.06 15.50
N ARG A 139 25.33 -1.28 15.57
CA ARG A 139 24.57 -2.15 14.66
C ARG A 139 23.06 -1.98 14.82
N LYS A 140 22.55 -1.85 16.04
CA LYS A 140 21.13 -1.54 16.27
C LYS A 140 20.74 -0.17 15.69
N LEU A 141 21.57 0.85 15.90
CA LEU A 141 21.30 2.19 15.32
C LEU A 141 21.26 2.13 13.79
N ALA A 142 22.16 1.38 13.17
CA ALA A 142 22.18 1.14 11.74
C ALA A 142 20.92 0.37 11.27
N GLN A 143 20.42 -0.61 12.05
CA GLN A 143 19.14 -1.26 11.80
C GLN A 143 17.99 -0.25 11.79
N TYR A 144 17.87 0.63 12.79
CA TYR A 144 16.81 1.63 12.86
C TYR A 144 16.86 2.59 11.68
N ARG A 145 18.06 2.96 11.23
CA ARG A 145 18.27 3.78 10.02
C ARG A 145 17.80 3.05 8.77
N ALA A 146 18.16 1.79 8.58
CA ALA A 146 17.73 0.99 7.44
C ALA A 146 16.19 0.90 7.38
N GLU A 147 15.53 0.67 8.51
CA GLU A 147 14.07 0.62 8.58
C GLU A 147 13.41 1.96 8.27
N ALA A 148 13.91 3.07 8.82
CA ALA A 148 13.36 4.40 8.57
C ALA A 148 13.47 4.81 7.09
N LEU A 149 14.62 4.53 6.45
CA LEU A 149 14.87 4.79 5.03
C LEU A 149 14.01 3.90 4.14
N PHE A 150 13.90 2.60 4.46
CA PHE A 150 12.99 1.68 3.77
C PHE A 150 11.55 2.17 3.81
N LEU A 151 11.05 2.57 4.98
CA LEU A 151 9.68 3.08 5.12
C LEU A 151 9.47 4.39 4.36
N ARG A 152 10.44 5.32 4.38
CA ARG A 152 10.36 6.57 3.60
C ARG A 152 10.30 6.28 2.11
N ALA A 153 11.18 5.42 1.61
CA ALA A 153 11.17 4.97 0.22
C ALA A 153 9.85 4.27 -0.15
N TYR A 154 9.31 3.42 0.74
CA TYR A 154 8.04 2.72 0.54
C TYR A 154 6.86 3.70 0.39
N TYR A 155 6.73 4.69 1.26
CA TYR A 155 5.66 5.68 1.17
C TYR A 155 5.81 6.61 -0.04
N LEU A 156 7.04 7.04 -0.31
CA LEU A 156 7.34 7.89 -1.47
C LEU A 156 7.07 7.16 -2.79
N HIS A 157 7.39 5.86 -2.89
CA HIS A 157 7.12 5.04 -4.05
C HIS A 157 5.63 4.94 -4.39
N HIS A 158 4.74 4.88 -3.38
CA HIS A 158 3.30 4.91 -3.63
C HIS A 158 2.81 6.26 -4.12
N LEU A 159 3.26 7.36 -3.49
CA LEU A 159 2.93 8.71 -3.96
C LEU A 159 3.43 8.94 -5.40
N TRP A 160 4.64 8.50 -5.70
CA TRP A 160 5.23 8.58 -7.03
C TRP A 160 4.42 7.82 -8.09
N LYS A 161 4.02 6.59 -7.81
CA LYS A 161 3.19 5.82 -8.74
C LYS A 161 1.81 6.42 -8.94
N LEU A 162 1.21 6.97 -7.87
CA LEU A 162 -0.13 7.54 -7.93
C LEU A 162 -0.16 8.93 -8.59
N PHE A 163 0.78 9.81 -8.26
CA PHE A 163 0.69 11.24 -8.59
C PHE A 163 1.85 11.76 -9.46
N GLY A 164 2.89 10.99 -9.67
CA GLY A 164 4.01 11.36 -10.56
C GLY A 164 4.87 12.50 -10.04
N ASN A 165 4.58 13.73 -10.51
CA ASN A 165 5.30 14.93 -10.09
C ASN A 165 4.77 15.40 -8.73
N ILE A 166 5.62 15.30 -7.69
CA ILE A 166 5.20 15.54 -6.30
C ILE A 166 6.27 16.29 -5.51
N PRO A 167 5.92 17.00 -4.41
CA PRO A 167 6.91 17.52 -3.48
C PRO A 167 7.68 16.38 -2.78
N PHE A 168 8.96 16.64 -2.47
CA PHE A 168 9.72 15.72 -1.60
C PHE A 168 10.73 16.50 -0.75
N PHE A 169 10.89 16.06 0.48
CA PHE A 169 11.76 16.65 1.49
C PHE A 169 12.35 15.55 2.38
N THR A 170 13.60 15.73 2.79
CA THR A 170 14.37 14.77 3.60
C THR A 170 14.57 15.21 5.04
N GLU A 171 14.22 16.45 5.34
CA GLU A 171 14.33 17.05 6.67
C GLU A 171 12.95 17.51 7.14
N PRO A 172 12.73 17.69 8.45
CA PRO A 172 11.51 18.30 8.95
C PRO A 172 11.28 19.67 8.31
N LEU A 173 10.08 19.89 7.78
CA LEU A 173 9.73 21.16 7.17
C LEU A 173 9.54 22.24 8.22
N GLU A 174 10.05 23.43 7.92
CA GLU A 174 9.78 24.68 8.67
C GLU A 174 8.65 25.48 7.99
N ASP A 175 8.15 26.53 8.67
CA ASP A 175 7.15 27.43 8.11
C ASP A 175 7.61 27.98 6.73
N PRO A 176 6.81 27.86 5.66
CA PRO A 176 5.37 27.55 5.57
C PRO A 176 5.00 26.05 5.46
N PHE A 177 5.85 25.13 5.85
CA PHE A 177 5.63 23.67 5.80
C PHE A 177 5.33 23.13 4.38
N MET A 178 6.05 23.64 3.41
CA MET A 178 5.94 23.32 1.98
C MET A 178 7.30 22.90 1.43
N ALA A 179 7.28 22.08 0.37
CA ALA A 179 8.48 21.70 -0.38
C ALA A 179 8.23 21.89 -1.87
N PRO A 180 9.28 22.21 -2.67
CA PRO A 180 9.16 22.30 -4.11
C PRO A 180 8.73 20.98 -4.74
N GLN A 181 7.92 21.07 -5.80
CA GLN A 181 7.53 19.92 -6.61
C GLN A 181 8.71 19.44 -7.44
N LYS A 182 8.96 18.13 -7.43
CA LYS A 182 9.94 17.44 -8.26
C LYS A 182 9.24 16.68 -9.38
N THR A 183 9.93 16.45 -10.47
CA THR A 183 9.47 15.58 -11.56
C THR A 183 9.46 14.12 -11.12
N ALA A 184 8.67 13.28 -11.81
CA ALA A 184 8.60 11.85 -11.52
C ALA A 184 9.98 11.16 -11.60
N ASP A 185 10.85 11.58 -12.52
CA ASP A 185 12.22 11.05 -12.64
C ASP A 185 13.12 11.49 -11.47
N GLU A 186 12.99 12.73 -11.01
CA GLU A 186 13.69 13.19 -9.81
C GLU A 186 13.20 12.46 -8.56
N ILE A 187 11.90 12.17 -8.47
CA ILE A 187 11.33 11.36 -7.37
C ILE A 187 11.86 9.93 -7.42
N TYR A 188 11.93 9.32 -8.62
CA TYR A 188 12.58 8.02 -8.79
C TYR A 188 14.02 8.03 -8.25
N ALA A 189 14.81 9.04 -8.60
CA ALA A 189 16.17 9.20 -8.09
C ALA A 189 16.22 9.34 -6.56
N CYS A 190 15.28 10.09 -5.96
CA CYS A 190 15.17 10.21 -4.50
C CYS A 190 14.83 8.86 -3.83
N ILE A 191 13.89 8.08 -4.40
CA ILE A 191 13.56 6.74 -3.88
C ILE A 191 14.78 5.82 -3.97
N MET A 192 15.50 5.83 -5.08
CA MET A 192 16.69 5.01 -5.27
C MET A 192 17.84 5.40 -4.33
N GLN A 193 17.95 6.69 -3.98
CA GLN A 193 18.91 7.15 -2.97
C GLN A 193 18.55 6.61 -1.59
N ASP A 194 17.28 6.71 -1.16
CA ASP A 194 16.83 6.14 0.12
C ASP A 194 17.07 4.62 0.19
N ILE A 195 16.85 3.91 -0.91
CA ILE A 195 17.12 2.46 -1.00
C ILE A 195 18.61 2.18 -0.87
N ALA A 196 19.49 2.93 -1.56
CA ALA A 196 20.93 2.75 -1.49
C ALA A 196 21.48 3.05 -0.07
N ASP A 197 20.96 4.10 0.56
CA ASP A 197 21.31 4.44 1.95
C ASP A 197 20.79 3.38 2.94
N ALA A 198 19.61 2.82 2.70
CA ALA A 198 19.07 1.72 3.47
C ALA A 198 19.91 0.44 3.31
N GLU A 199 20.37 0.10 2.10
CA GLU A 199 21.27 -1.03 1.85
C GLU A 199 22.61 -0.85 2.57
N THR A 200 23.14 0.38 2.57
CA THR A 200 24.36 0.72 3.32
C THR A 200 24.18 0.56 4.82
N ALA A 201 23.08 1.06 5.36
CA ALA A 201 22.75 0.92 6.76
C ALA A 201 22.48 -0.55 7.14
N ALA A 202 21.81 -1.32 6.28
CA ALA A 202 21.58 -2.76 6.48
C ALA A 202 22.91 -3.54 6.54
N ALA A 203 23.87 -3.21 5.67
CA ALA A 203 25.21 -3.83 5.72
C ALA A 203 25.96 -3.52 7.02
N GLN A 204 25.81 -2.30 7.57
CA GLN A 204 26.37 -1.91 8.87
C GLN A 204 25.65 -2.60 10.04
N ALA A 205 24.36 -2.83 9.91
CA ALA A 205 23.56 -3.52 10.91
C ALA A 205 23.89 -5.02 11.00
N GLY A 206 24.31 -5.64 9.90
CA GLY A 206 24.59 -7.08 9.84
C GLY A 206 23.39 -7.92 10.29
N ASP A 207 23.58 -8.82 11.23
CA ASP A 207 22.54 -9.72 11.74
C ASP A 207 21.37 -9.00 12.44
N GLU A 208 21.51 -7.71 12.78
CA GLU A 208 20.40 -6.93 13.32
C GLU A 208 19.34 -6.57 12.25
N PHE A 209 19.71 -6.58 10.94
CA PHE A 209 18.79 -6.41 9.82
C PHE A 209 18.81 -7.66 8.92
N PRO A 210 18.17 -8.76 9.38
CA PRO A 210 18.29 -10.08 8.74
C PRO A 210 17.51 -10.18 7.43
N MET A 211 17.74 -11.27 6.68
CA MET A 211 16.99 -11.59 5.46
C MET A 211 15.49 -11.73 5.73
N THR A 212 15.09 -12.27 6.87
CA THR A 212 13.69 -12.40 7.31
C THR A 212 13.54 -12.02 8.78
N THR A 213 12.40 -11.44 9.13
CA THR A 213 12.00 -11.18 10.52
C THR A 213 10.91 -12.14 11.01
N ASN A 214 10.36 -12.99 10.13
CA ASN A 214 9.32 -13.95 10.48
C ASN A 214 9.78 -14.91 11.57
N GLY A 215 8.89 -15.21 12.52
CA GLY A 215 9.18 -16.11 13.63
C GLY A 215 10.16 -15.55 14.67
N SER A 216 10.47 -14.26 14.64
CA SER A 216 11.37 -13.59 15.60
C SER A 216 10.64 -12.50 16.40
N ALA A 217 11.32 -11.95 17.41
CA ALA A 217 10.82 -10.79 18.15
C ALA A 217 10.72 -9.50 17.29
N LYS A 218 11.28 -9.51 16.08
CA LYS A 218 11.22 -8.41 15.10
C LYS A 218 10.11 -8.59 14.03
N GLN A 219 9.22 -9.56 14.21
CA GLN A 219 8.10 -9.82 13.33
C GLN A 219 7.33 -8.53 13.01
N ALA A 220 6.84 -8.38 11.79
CA ALA A 220 6.25 -7.17 11.23
C ALA A 220 7.22 -5.98 11.00
N ARG A 221 8.52 -6.12 11.27
CA ARG A 221 9.51 -5.11 10.92
C ARG A 221 10.13 -5.39 9.55
N ALA A 222 10.64 -4.35 8.91
CA ALA A 222 11.32 -4.49 7.62
C ALA A 222 12.53 -5.43 7.74
N SER A 223 12.76 -6.18 6.68
CA SER A 223 13.87 -7.13 6.52
C SER A 223 14.69 -6.79 5.28
N LEU A 224 15.83 -7.41 5.12
CA LEU A 224 16.66 -7.25 3.91
C LEU A 224 15.91 -7.72 2.66
N ALA A 225 15.10 -8.78 2.75
CA ALA A 225 14.26 -9.21 1.64
C ALA A 225 13.19 -8.16 1.30
N ALA A 226 12.56 -7.53 2.28
CA ALA A 226 11.59 -6.46 2.04
C ALA A 226 12.24 -5.26 1.31
N LEU A 227 13.47 -4.89 1.68
CA LEU A 227 14.22 -3.83 1.00
C LEU A 227 14.53 -4.21 -0.45
N TYR A 228 14.96 -5.45 -0.73
CA TYR A 228 15.20 -5.94 -2.08
C TYR A 228 13.92 -6.00 -2.93
N MET A 229 12.79 -6.37 -2.34
CA MET A 229 11.48 -6.37 -3.02
C MET A 229 11.01 -4.97 -3.38
N LEU A 230 11.20 -4.00 -2.48
CA LEU A 230 10.90 -2.60 -2.79
C LEU A 230 11.74 -2.09 -3.96
N LYS A 231 13.06 -2.37 -3.94
CA LYS A 231 13.98 -2.02 -5.05
C LYS A 231 13.50 -2.63 -6.37
N ALA A 232 13.10 -3.91 -6.35
CA ALA A 232 12.58 -4.58 -7.54
C ALA A 232 11.34 -3.88 -8.11
N ARG A 233 10.35 -3.58 -7.26
CA ARG A 233 9.13 -2.86 -7.70
C ARG A 233 9.44 -1.49 -8.28
N VAL A 234 10.33 -0.73 -7.65
CA VAL A 234 10.71 0.63 -8.09
C VAL A 234 11.45 0.59 -9.42
N VAL A 235 12.47 -0.26 -9.54
CA VAL A 235 13.29 -0.39 -10.76
C VAL A 235 12.48 -0.94 -11.94
N MET A 236 11.67 -2.00 -11.70
CA MET A 236 10.86 -2.60 -12.76
C MET A 236 9.73 -1.68 -13.21
N TYR A 237 9.12 -0.89 -12.31
CA TYR A 237 8.11 0.09 -12.69
C TYR A 237 8.68 1.25 -13.51
N GLN A 238 9.88 1.73 -13.18
CA GLN A 238 10.60 2.75 -13.97
C GLN A 238 11.10 2.20 -15.31
N ASN A 239 11.16 0.88 -15.49
CA ASN A 239 11.85 0.25 -16.61
C ASN A 239 13.34 0.63 -16.71
N ASP A 240 14.02 0.81 -15.56
CA ASP A 240 15.46 1.08 -15.54
C ASP A 240 16.25 -0.20 -15.78
N GLN A 241 16.41 -0.54 -17.06
CA GLN A 241 17.11 -1.75 -17.50
C GLN A 241 18.57 -1.80 -17.04
N SER A 242 19.20 -0.63 -16.77
CA SER A 242 20.58 -0.57 -16.28
C SER A 242 20.77 -1.24 -14.91
N LYS A 243 19.69 -1.39 -14.15
CA LYS A 243 19.66 -1.99 -12.81
C LYS A 243 19.07 -3.41 -12.78
N TYR A 244 18.61 -3.96 -13.90
CA TYR A 244 17.96 -5.27 -13.93
C TYR A 244 18.86 -6.40 -13.45
N ALA A 245 20.15 -6.39 -13.80
CA ALA A 245 21.10 -7.39 -13.31
C ALA A 245 21.28 -7.34 -11.78
N GLU A 246 21.33 -6.15 -11.20
CA GLU A 246 21.41 -5.97 -9.74
C GLU A 246 20.14 -6.46 -9.04
N VAL A 247 18.98 -6.12 -9.59
CA VAL A 247 17.67 -6.56 -9.03
C VAL A 247 17.53 -8.07 -9.15
N ALA A 248 17.91 -8.69 -10.28
CA ALA A 248 17.91 -10.14 -10.44
C ALA A 248 18.81 -10.82 -9.40
N ALA A 249 20.01 -10.27 -9.15
CA ALA A 249 20.90 -10.75 -8.10
C ALA A 249 20.29 -10.63 -6.70
N ASN A 250 19.52 -9.58 -6.42
CA ASN A 250 18.81 -9.42 -5.15
C ASN A 250 17.69 -10.46 -4.99
N MET A 251 16.91 -10.72 -6.05
CA MET A 251 15.91 -11.81 -6.04
C MET A 251 16.59 -13.17 -5.79
N ALA A 252 17.72 -13.42 -6.44
CA ALA A 252 18.50 -14.65 -6.24
C ALA A 252 18.97 -14.81 -4.77
N LYS A 253 19.40 -13.72 -4.10
CA LYS A 253 19.76 -13.76 -2.67
C LYS A 253 18.57 -14.15 -1.79
N ILE A 254 17.36 -13.69 -2.09
CA ILE A 254 16.16 -14.08 -1.36
C ILE A 254 15.90 -15.59 -1.59
N ILE A 255 15.96 -16.07 -2.84
CA ILE A 255 15.72 -17.47 -3.20
C ILE A 255 16.74 -18.39 -2.51
N THR A 256 18.03 -18.09 -2.62
CA THR A 256 19.11 -18.93 -2.05
C THR A 256 19.22 -18.85 -0.54
N SER A 257 18.60 -17.85 0.09
CA SER A 257 18.58 -17.75 1.56
C SER A 257 17.82 -18.91 2.22
N ASN A 258 16.92 -19.56 1.49
CA ASN A 258 15.96 -20.55 2.01
C ASN A 258 15.12 -20.05 3.20
N ALA A 259 15.04 -18.73 3.36
CA ALA A 259 14.23 -18.11 4.42
C ALA A 259 12.73 -18.10 4.09
N TYR A 260 12.41 -18.25 2.81
CA TYR A 260 11.04 -18.21 2.30
C TYR A 260 10.75 -19.42 1.42
N ARG A 261 9.48 -19.78 1.31
CA ARG A 261 8.96 -20.81 0.40
C ARG A 261 7.50 -20.54 0.09
N LEU A 262 7.01 -21.06 -1.02
CA LEU A 262 5.58 -21.10 -1.30
C LEU A 262 4.89 -22.02 -0.28
N ILE A 263 3.71 -21.61 0.16
CA ILE A 263 2.80 -22.43 0.97
C ILE A 263 1.54 -22.74 0.17
N ASP A 264 0.63 -23.52 0.73
CA ASP A 264 -0.68 -23.72 0.14
C ASP A 264 -1.37 -22.37 -0.12
N PHE A 265 -1.93 -22.22 -1.33
CA PHE A 265 -2.45 -20.90 -1.76
C PHE A 265 -3.59 -20.41 -0.88
N ASP A 266 -4.50 -21.30 -0.48
CA ASP A 266 -5.62 -20.92 0.38
C ASP A 266 -5.17 -20.59 1.81
N ALA A 267 -4.08 -21.19 2.29
CA ALA A 267 -3.56 -20.92 3.63
C ALA A 267 -3.07 -19.47 3.82
N LEU A 268 -2.63 -18.82 2.73
CA LEU A 268 -2.20 -17.41 2.75
C LEU A 268 -3.31 -16.43 3.17
N TRP A 269 -4.57 -16.77 2.91
CA TRP A 269 -5.69 -15.81 2.94
C TRP A 269 -6.71 -16.10 4.03
N THR A 270 -6.36 -16.94 5.00
CA THR A 270 -7.29 -17.30 6.08
C THR A 270 -7.50 -16.17 7.07
N GLY A 271 -6.53 -15.27 7.24
CA GLY A 271 -6.53 -14.21 8.24
C GLY A 271 -6.47 -14.73 9.68
N ALA A 272 -6.05 -16.00 9.85
CA ALA A 272 -5.81 -16.64 11.13
C ALA A 272 -4.30 -16.62 11.45
N ASP A 273 -3.95 -16.89 12.71
CA ASP A 273 -2.56 -16.86 13.19
C ASP A 273 -1.58 -17.68 12.32
N GLU A 274 -2.07 -18.75 11.66
CA GLU A 274 -1.24 -19.61 10.80
C GLU A 274 -0.92 -18.96 9.43
N SER A 275 -1.72 -17.97 8.98
CA SER A 275 -1.47 -17.21 7.75
C SER A 275 -0.55 -16.02 7.98
N ASP A 276 -0.58 -15.45 9.19
CA ASP A 276 0.16 -14.26 9.53
C ASP A 276 1.66 -14.56 9.63
N PHE A 277 2.46 -13.73 8.96
CA PHE A 277 3.93 -13.89 8.88
C PHE A 277 4.35 -15.29 8.43
N SER A 278 3.57 -15.85 7.51
CA SER A 278 3.81 -17.18 6.95
C SER A 278 5.19 -17.28 6.26
N ALA A 279 5.59 -18.50 5.93
CA ALA A 279 6.85 -18.73 5.21
C ALA A 279 6.88 -18.12 3.80
N GLU A 280 5.76 -17.69 3.24
CA GLU A 280 5.69 -16.99 1.95
C GLU A 280 5.66 -15.47 2.12
N SER A 281 5.22 -14.94 3.26
CA SER A 281 5.16 -13.51 3.51
C SER A 281 6.56 -12.92 3.72
N ILE A 282 6.91 -11.88 2.96
CA ILE A 282 8.18 -11.15 3.10
C ILE A 282 7.98 -9.88 3.94
N PHE A 283 6.88 -9.19 3.73
CA PHE A 283 6.53 -8.02 4.50
C PHE A 283 5.02 -7.85 4.50
N GLU A 284 4.44 -7.72 5.68
CA GLU A 284 3.01 -7.51 5.86
C GLU A 284 2.72 -6.57 7.02
N THR A 285 1.50 -6.06 7.06
CA THR A 285 1.02 -5.26 8.19
C THR A 285 0.78 -6.16 9.41
N ASN A 286 0.62 -5.55 10.58
CA ASN A 286 0.30 -6.25 11.82
C ASN A 286 -1.05 -5.74 12.35
N GLN A 287 -2.12 -6.17 11.70
CA GLN A 287 -3.49 -5.78 12.05
C GLN A 287 -3.98 -6.61 13.24
N ILE A 288 -4.75 -5.99 14.11
CA ILE A 288 -5.40 -6.70 15.22
C ILE A 288 -6.82 -6.18 15.43
N SER A 289 -7.70 -7.05 15.89
CA SER A 289 -9.09 -6.69 16.26
C SER A 289 -9.14 -6.13 17.68
N ASP A 290 -8.60 -4.90 17.89
CA ASP A 290 -8.58 -4.25 19.21
C ASP A 290 -9.84 -3.41 19.51
N GLY A 291 -10.78 -3.32 18.56
CA GLY A 291 -12.04 -2.61 18.68
C GLY A 291 -11.91 -1.09 18.81
N LYS A 292 -10.72 -0.52 18.63
CA LYS A 292 -10.48 0.90 18.84
C LYS A 292 -10.65 1.73 17.58
N ARG A 293 -10.66 1.10 16.40
CA ARG A 293 -10.92 1.84 15.16
C ARG A 293 -12.38 2.22 15.09
N ASP A 294 -12.64 3.50 14.83
CA ASP A 294 -13.97 4.05 14.72
C ASP A 294 -14.03 5.09 13.60
N TRP A 295 -15.24 5.38 13.12
CA TRP A 295 -15.50 6.35 12.04
C TRP A 295 -14.95 7.74 12.35
N GLY A 296 -14.97 8.15 13.62
CA GLY A 296 -14.50 9.44 14.11
C GLY A 296 -13.02 9.50 14.46
N ALA A 297 -12.26 8.40 14.34
CA ALA A 297 -10.92 8.29 14.90
C ALA A 297 -9.94 7.60 13.94
N ALA A 298 -9.58 8.29 12.86
CA ALA A 298 -8.76 7.76 11.77
C ALA A 298 -7.38 7.23 12.20
N TRP A 299 -6.79 7.75 13.28
CA TRP A 299 -5.46 7.37 13.76
C TRP A 299 -5.46 6.48 15.00
N THR A 300 -6.61 5.91 15.36
CA THR A 300 -6.75 5.00 16.50
C THR A 300 -7.03 3.58 16.02
N GLY A 301 -6.64 2.60 16.83
CA GLY A 301 -6.86 1.19 16.55
C GLY A 301 -5.96 0.61 15.46
N CYS A 302 -5.96 -0.70 15.38
CA CYS A 302 -5.10 -1.48 14.51
C CYS A 302 -5.88 -2.44 13.58
N GLY A 303 -7.20 -2.35 13.51
CA GLY A 303 -8.01 -3.16 12.61
C GLY A 303 -8.01 -2.64 11.17
N THR A 304 -8.53 -3.42 10.23
CA THR A 304 -8.75 -3.02 8.84
C THR A 304 -10.22 -3.11 8.44
N ASN A 305 -10.65 -2.29 7.50
CA ASN A 305 -11.99 -2.37 6.92
C ASN A 305 -12.01 -3.02 5.52
N LEU A 306 -10.87 -3.40 4.97
CA LEU A 306 -10.82 -4.01 3.64
C LEU A 306 -11.75 -5.22 3.51
N PRO A 307 -11.81 -6.16 4.49
CA PRO A 307 -12.73 -7.29 4.41
C PRO A 307 -14.19 -6.89 4.25
N ALA A 308 -14.67 -5.90 5.03
CA ALA A 308 -16.04 -5.39 4.90
C ALA A 308 -16.28 -4.66 3.58
N TYR A 309 -15.24 -3.99 3.07
CA TYR A 309 -15.32 -3.24 1.83
C TYR A 309 -15.64 -4.13 0.63
N ILE A 310 -14.91 -5.26 0.51
CA ILE A 310 -14.98 -6.16 -0.65
C ILE A 310 -16.00 -7.29 -0.50
N ALA A 311 -16.56 -7.51 0.69
CA ALA A 311 -17.56 -8.54 0.91
C ALA A 311 -18.90 -8.20 0.23
N PRO A 312 -19.63 -9.19 -0.31
CA PRO A 312 -20.96 -8.97 -0.87
C PRO A 312 -21.94 -8.46 0.20
N ASN A 313 -22.93 -7.69 -0.22
CA ASN A 313 -23.93 -7.16 0.71
C ASN A 313 -24.86 -8.28 1.22
N GLU A 314 -25.24 -8.23 2.51
CA GLU A 314 -26.23 -9.13 3.12
C GLU A 314 -25.98 -10.62 2.85
N LEU A 315 -24.71 -11.04 2.84
CA LEU A 315 -24.32 -12.42 2.56
C LEU A 315 -24.81 -13.36 3.67
N ASN A 316 -25.48 -14.43 3.27
CA ASN A 316 -25.84 -15.55 4.12
C ASN A 316 -24.97 -16.78 3.78
N ASP A 317 -23.83 -16.90 4.45
CA ASP A 317 -22.85 -17.96 4.26
C ASP A 317 -22.26 -18.39 5.60
N PRO A 318 -21.95 -19.68 5.81
CA PRO A 318 -21.43 -20.16 7.10
C PRO A 318 -19.99 -19.71 7.41
N VAL A 319 -19.20 -19.39 6.40
CA VAL A 319 -17.78 -19.05 6.52
C VAL A 319 -17.53 -17.55 6.36
N PHE A 320 -18.19 -16.93 5.40
CA PHE A 320 -18.00 -15.53 5.05
C PHE A 320 -19.17 -14.67 5.55
N CYS A 321 -18.88 -13.43 5.91
CA CYS A 321 -19.91 -12.46 6.29
C CYS A 321 -20.07 -11.36 5.23
N GLY A 322 -21.23 -10.73 5.25
CA GLY A 322 -21.56 -9.64 4.34
C GLY A 322 -20.81 -8.35 4.65
N GLY A 323 -20.79 -7.46 3.66
CA GLY A 323 -20.15 -6.15 3.74
C GLY A 323 -20.77 -5.16 2.77
N TRP A 324 -19.94 -4.35 2.09
CA TRP A 324 -20.39 -3.19 1.33
C TRP A 324 -20.45 -3.40 -0.18
N GLY A 325 -19.95 -4.52 -0.69
CA GLY A 325 -20.07 -4.94 -2.10
C GLY A 325 -19.22 -4.17 -3.08
N PHE A 326 -18.11 -3.57 -2.65
CA PHE A 326 -17.15 -2.95 -3.58
C PHE A 326 -16.21 -3.99 -4.20
N GLY A 327 -15.70 -3.69 -5.37
CA GLY A 327 -14.71 -4.53 -6.05
C GLY A 327 -15.22 -5.90 -6.51
N PRO A 328 -16.45 -6.06 -7.05
CA PRO A 328 -16.85 -7.35 -7.61
C PRO A 328 -15.94 -7.70 -8.78
N VAL A 329 -15.57 -8.98 -8.87
CA VAL A 329 -14.61 -9.48 -9.85
C VAL A 329 -15.28 -9.61 -11.22
N ARG A 330 -14.56 -9.27 -12.30
CA ARG A 330 -15.08 -9.40 -13.66
C ARG A 330 -15.15 -10.86 -14.10
N GLN A 331 -16.12 -11.20 -14.93
CA GLN A 331 -16.25 -12.55 -15.48
C GLN A 331 -14.98 -12.96 -16.24
N ALA A 332 -14.39 -12.08 -17.03
CA ALA A 332 -13.15 -12.34 -17.76
C ALA A 332 -11.97 -12.72 -16.84
N THR A 333 -11.93 -12.16 -15.62
CA THR A 333 -10.92 -12.52 -14.62
C THR A 333 -11.15 -13.93 -14.06
N TRP A 334 -12.39 -14.34 -13.87
CA TRP A 334 -12.71 -15.72 -13.51
C TRP A 334 -12.36 -16.69 -14.64
N ASP A 335 -12.66 -16.35 -15.88
CA ASP A 335 -12.53 -17.22 -17.06
C ASP A 335 -11.06 -17.38 -17.52
N MET A 336 -10.13 -16.53 -17.07
CA MET A 336 -8.72 -16.61 -17.48
C MET A 336 -7.96 -17.81 -16.89
N TYR A 337 -8.49 -18.42 -15.83
CA TYR A 337 -7.84 -19.54 -15.17
C TYR A 337 -8.05 -20.84 -15.93
N GLU A 338 -6.98 -21.65 -16.00
CA GLU A 338 -7.00 -22.99 -16.59
C GLU A 338 -7.84 -23.97 -15.74
N GLU A 339 -8.31 -25.04 -16.34
CA GLU A 339 -8.94 -26.12 -15.58
C GLU A 339 -7.95 -26.71 -14.57
N GLY A 340 -8.37 -26.84 -13.31
CA GLY A 340 -7.52 -27.33 -12.22
C GLY A 340 -6.61 -26.30 -11.57
N ASP A 341 -6.60 -25.04 -12.03
CA ASP A 341 -5.87 -23.95 -11.37
C ASP A 341 -6.54 -23.59 -10.03
N VAL A 342 -5.91 -24.01 -8.93
CA VAL A 342 -6.45 -23.79 -7.56
C VAL A 342 -6.59 -22.31 -7.19
N ARG A 343 -5.89 -21.42 -7.90
CA ARG A 343 -5.91 -19.99 -7.61
C ARG A 343 -7.23 -19.31 -8.01
N ARG A 344 -8.01 -19.92 -8.92
CA ARG A 344 -9.31 -19.39 -9.30
C ARG A 344 -10.22 -19.30 -8.08
N GLU A 345 -10.53 -20.43 -7.46
CA GLU A 345 -11.33 -20.49 -6.24
C GLU A 345 -10.56 -20.02 -4.99
N GLY A 346 -9.23 -19.97 -5.06
CA GLY A 346 -8.36 -19.40 -4.01
C GLY A 346 -8.38 -17.87 -3.97
N SER A 347 -8.62 -17.21 -5.11
CA SER A 347 -8.65 -15.74 -5.22
C SER A 347 -10.07 -15.16 -5.30
N ILE A 348 -11.05 -15.93 -5.74
CA ILE A 348 -12.39 -15.47 -6.09
C ILE A 348 -13.45 -16.37 -5.45
N ASN A 349 -14.34 -15.77 -4.68
CA ASN A 349 -15.57 -16.40 -4.22
C ASN A 349 -16.66 -16.24 -5.29
N LYS A 350 -17.36 -17.32 -5.61
CA LYS A 350 -18.56 -17.31 -6.42
C LYS A 350 -19.74 -17.67 -5.55
N PHE A 351 -20.68 -16.74 -5.39
CA PHE A 351 -21.88 -16.97 -4.59
C PHE A 351 -23.10 -17.14 -5.49
N GLU A 352 -24.01 -18.00 -5.06
CA GLU A 352 -25.28 -18.24 -5.76
C GLU A 352 -26.24 -17.06 -5.55
N GLU A 353 -27.02 -16.76 -6.59
CA GLU A 353 -28.06 -15.75 -6.53
C GLU A 353 -29.08 -16.08 -5.42
N GLY A 354 -29.46 -15.08 -4.64
CA GLY A 354 -30.34 -15.24 -3.49
C GLY A 354 -29.62 -15.54 -2.16
N THR A 355 -28.31 -15.82 -2.16
CA THR A 355 -27.53 -15.95 -0.92
C THR A 355 -26.95 -14.63 -0.43
N TYR A 356 -27.03 -13.57 -1.23
CA TYR A 356 -26.57 -12.22 -0.92
C TYR A 356 -27.48 -11.16 -1.56
N GLY A 357 -27.38 -9.91 -1.08
CA GLY A 357 -28.06 -8.76 -1.66
C GLY A 357 -27.25 -8.20 -2.86
N PRO A 358 -27.74 -8.37 -4.13
CA PRO A 358 -27.02 -7.84 -5.29
C PRO A 358 -26.96 -6.32 -5.26
N ARG A 359 -25.80 -5.75 -5.62
CA ARG A 359 -25.56 -4.31 -5.69
C ARG A 359 -25.07 -3.88 -7.08
N PHE A 360 -24.65 -2.64 -7.20
CA PHE A 360 -24.16 -2.06 -8.45
C PHE A 360 -23.02 -2.88 -9.05
N GLN A 361 -23.09 -3.13 -10.38
CA GLN A 361 -22.14 -3.96 -11.12
C GLN A 361 -21.97 -5.38 -10.54
N ASN A 362 -23.06 -5.97 -10.07
CA ASN A 362 -23.06 -7.33 -9.52
C ASN A 362 -22.70 -8.38 -10.58
N THR A 363 -21.71 -9.21 -10.28
CA THR A 363 -21.25 -10.32 -11.11
C THR A 363 -21.45 -11.68 -10.46
N GLY A 364 -21.82 -11.75 -9.18
CA GLY A 364 -21.78 -12.97 -8.38
C GLY A 364 -20.37 -13.43 -7.99
N LEU A 365 -19.34 -12.70 -8.44
CA LEU A 365 -17.93 -13.00 -8.20
C LEU A 365 -17.33 -11.92 -7.29
N PHE A 366 -16.70 -12.34 -6.19
CA PHE A 366 -16.15 -11.43 -5.19
C PHE A 366 -14.73 -11.82 -4.82
N GLN A 367 -13.91 -10.85 -4.42
CA GLN A 367 -12.55 -11.11 -3.99
C GLN A 367 -12.56 -12.03 -2.75
N LYS A 368 -11.77 -13.11 -2.77
CA LYS A 368 -11.63 -14.04 -1.64
C LYS A 368 -10.41 -13.74 -0.78
N LYS A 369 -9.32 -13.28 -1.38
CA LYS A 369 -8.19 -12.78 -0.63
C LYS A 369 -8.67 -11.63 0.25
N TYR A 370 -8.32 -11.65 1.52
CA TYR A 370 -8.80 -10.69 2.53
C TYR A 370 -10.32 -10.66 2.75
N ALA A 371 -11.07 -11.67 2.30
CA ALA A 371 -12.52 -11.71 2.48
C ALA A 371 -12.92 -11.68 3.96
N ALA A 372 -14.05 -11.00 4.26
CA ALA A 372 -14.63 -10.96 5.59
C ALA A 372 -15.08 -12.36 6.03
N ARG A 373 -14.39 -12.94 7.00
CA ARG A 373 -14.73 -14.25 7.57
C ARG A 373 -15.48 -14.08 8.89
N THR A 374 -16.53 -14.87 9.10
CA THR A 374 -17.34 -14.84 10.33
C THR A 374 -16.48 -15.06 11.58
N ALA A 375 -15.49 -15.96 11.51
CA ALA A 375 -14.58 -16.25 12.62
C ALA A 375 -13.66 -15.09 13.00
N LEU A 376 -13.40 -14.14 12.09
CA LEU A 376 -12.52 -12.99 12.30
C LEU A 376 -13.28 -11.71 12.60
N ARG A 377 -14.60 -11.74 12.55
CA ARG A 377 -15.43 -10.57 12.80
C ARG A 377 -15.26 -10.09 14.23
N SER A 378 -14.90 -8.83 14.42
CA SER A 378 -14.71 -8.25 15.75
C SER A 378 -15.98 -8.37 16.60
N ALA A 379 -15.81 -8.74 17.87
CA ALA A 379 -16.88 -8.74 18.84
C ALA A 379 -17.03 -7.39 19.58
N ILE A 380 -16.09 -6.46 19.36
CA ILE A 380 -16.01 -5.18 20.07
C ILE A 380 -15.77 -4.02 19.08
N GLY A 381 -16.22 -2.83 19.46
CA GLY A 381 -16.06 -1.61 18.66
C GLY A 381 -16.92 -1.61 17.39
N THR A 382 -16.55 -0.78 16.42
CA THR A 382 -17.17 -0.73 15.10
C THR A 382 -16.69 -1.92 14.27
N VAL A 383 -17.54 -2.94 14.18
CA VAL A 383 -17.21 -4.28 13.64
C VAL A 383 -16.53 -4.22 12.28
N ASP A 384 -17.09 -3.45 11.34
CA ASP A 384 -16.59 -3.37 9.96
C ASP A 384 -15.22 -2.70 9.81
N LEU A 385 -14.75 -2.03 10.85
CA LEU A 385 -13.46 -1.34 10.85
C LEU A 385 -12.35 -2.11 11.60
N ASN A 386 -12.67 -3.23 12.23
CA ASN A 386 -11.78 -3.90 13.17
C ASN A 386 -11.49 -5.36 12.81
N TYR A 387 -11.37 -5.68 11.52
CA TYR A 387 -10.87 -6.99 11.09
C TYR A 387 -9.37 -7.11 11.37
N PRO A 388 -8.87 -8.29 11.80
CA PRO A 388 -7.45 -8.52 12.09
C PRO A 388 -6.61 -8.92 10.87
N ASN A 389 -7.19 -8.94 9.67
CA ASN A 389 -6.52 -9.43 8.48
C ASN A 389 -5.26 -8.61 8.16
N ASN A 390 -4.09 -9.23 8.27
CA ASN A 390 -2.85 -8.62 7.80
C ASN A 390 -2.89 -8.44 6.27
N LEU A 391 -2.30 -7.35 5.80
CA LEU A 391 -2.13 -7.09 4.38
C LEU A 391 -0.72 -7.49 3.98
N ILE A 392 -0.60 -8.48 3.12
CA ILE A 392 0.69 -8.93 2.59
C ILE A 392 1.15 -7.91 1.53
N LEU A 393 2.22 -7.19 1.84
CA LEU A 393 2.77 -6.13 0.99
C LEU A 393 3.80 -6.67 -0.01
N PHE A 394 4.61 -7.65 0.41
CA PHE A 394 5.55 -8.40 -0.43
C PHE A 394 5.51 -9.88 -0.06
N ARG A 395 5.55 -10.77 -1.06
CA ARG A 395 5.58 -12.21 -0.84
C ARG A 395 6.49 -12.96 -1.83
N TYR A 396 6.89 -14.15 -1.45
CA TYR A 396 7.90 -14.94 -2.15
C TYR A 396 7.52 -15.28 -3.60
N ALA A 397 6.23 -15.49 -3.89
CA ALA A 397 5.78 -15.70 -5.27
C ALA A 397 6.14 -14.52 -6.19
N GLU A 398 6.11 -13.27 -5.69
CA GLU A 398 6.56 -12.11 -6.46
C GLU A 398 8.08 -12.16 -6.69
N THR A 399 8.87 -12.61 -5.71
CA THR A 399 10.32 -12.80 -5.89
C THR A 399 10.62 -13.76 -7.05
N LEU A 400 9.94 -14.91 -7.09
CA LEU A 400 10.11 -15.92 -8.13
C LEU A 400 9.72 -15.37 -9.51
N LEU A 401 8.57 -14.71 -9.62
CA LEU A 401 8.08 -14.15 -10.88
C LEU A 401 8.90 -12.94 -11.35
N ASN A 402 9.39 -12.10 -10.43
CA ASN A 402 10.33 -11.02 -10.77
C ASN A 402 11.65 -11.60 -11.31
N TYR A 403 12.20 -12.64 -10.67
CA TYR A 403 13.41 -13.29 -11.17
C TYR A 403 13.18 -13.91 -12.55
N ALA A 404 12.07 -14.64 -12.72
CA ALA A 404 11.73 -15.27 -13.99
C ALA A 404 11.56 -14.25 -15.13
N GLU A 405 10.96 -13.10 -14.85
CA GLU A 405 10.80 -11.99 -15.82
C GLU A 405 12.15 -11.34 -16.15
N LEU A 406 12.92 -10.96 -15.14
CA LEU A 406 14.20 -10.25 -15.33
C LEU A 406 15.21 -11.10 -16.11
N VAL A 407 15.34 -12.38 -15.77
CA VAL A 407 16.30 -13.29 -16.39
C VAL A 407 15.77 -13.88 -17.70
N GLY A 408 14.54 -14.38 -17.68
CA GLY A 408 13.99 -15.16 -18.80
C GLY A 408 13.39 -14.31 -19.92
N VAL A 409 12.97 -13.07 -19.62
CA VAL A 409 12.36 -12.16 -20.61
C VAL A 409 13.26 -10.98 -20.88
N ASN A 410 13.79 -10.31 -19.83
CA ASN A 410 14.57 -9.10 -19.98
C ASN A 410 16.08 -9.32 -20.16
N GLY A 411 16.56 -10.56 -20.12
CA GLY A 411 17.95 -10.92 -20.42
C GLY A 411 18.96 -10.55 -19.33
N ALA A 412 18.52 -10.32 -18.09
CA ALA A 412 19.44 -10.17 -16.96
C ALA A 412 20.24 -11.46 -16.73
N ALA A 413 21.47 -11.34 -16.24
CA ALA A 413 22.30 -12.51 -15.94
C ALA A 413 21.65 -13.39 -14.86
N ALA A 414 21.58 -14.69 -15.12
CA ALA A 414 21.12 -15.67 -14.15
C ALA A 414 22.17 -15.84 -13.04
N ALA A 415 21.70 -16.05 -11.80
CA ALA A 415 22.58 -16.49 -10.72
C ALA A 415 22.82 -18.00 -10.80
N ASP A 416 23.99 -18.45 -10.32
CA ASP A 416 24.37 -19.86 -10.33
C ASP A 416 23.33 -20.72 -9.57
N GLY A 417 22.89 -21.80 -10.21
CA GLY A 417 21.95 -22.75 -9.64
C GLY A 417 20.48 -22.35 -9.66
N ILE A 418 20.13 -21.14 -10.18
CA ILE A 418 18.74 -20.67 -10.28
C ILE A 418 18.39 -20.43 -11.76
N SER A 419 17.36 -21.09 -12.26
CA SER A 419 16.84 -20.82 -13.60
C SER A 419 15.49 -20.09 -13.56
N ALA A 420 15.27 -19.20 -14.53
CA ALA A 420 13.98 -18.54 -14.72
C ALA A 420 12.83 -19.56 -14.88
N GLN A 421 13.10 -20.69 -15.59
CA GLN A 421 12.14 -21.75 -15.78
C GLN A 421 11.75 -22.41 -14.45
N ALA A 422 12.73 -22.73 -13.59
CA ALA A 422 12.44 -23.34 -12.29
C ALA A 422 11.57 -22.43 -11.40
N CYS A 423 11.79 -21.13 -11.42
CA CYS A 423 10.97 -20.16 -10.67
C CYS A 423 9.52 -20.15 -11.18
N LEU A 424 9.30 -20.17 -12.50
CA LEU A 424 7.95 -20.24 -13.07
C LEU A 424 7.29 -21.59 -12.76
N ASP A 425 8.04 -22.69 -12.86
CA ASP A 425 7.54 -24.04 -12.61
C ASP A 425 7.13 -24.24 -11.14
N GLU A 426 7.82 -23.60 -10.17
CA GLU A 426 7.46 -23.63 -8.76
C GLU A 426 6.09 -22.98 -8.52
N ILE A 427 5.83 -21.82 -9.11
CA ILE A 427 4.52 -21.14 -9.06
C ILE A 427 3.42 -22.01 -9.66
N ARG A 428 3.66 -22.57 -10.85
CA ARG A 428 2.66 -23.39 -11.55
C ARG A 428 2.40 -24.73 -10.84
N SER A 429 3.44 -25.35 -10.31
CA SER A 429 3.31 -26.58 -9.52
C SER A 429 2.44 -26.36 -8.28
N ARG A 430 2.64 -25.25 -7.54
CA ARG A 430 1.79 -24.88 -6.42
C ARG A 430 0.33 -24.63 -6.86
N ALA A 431 0.13 -24.09 -8.06
CA ALA A 431 -1.18 -23.89 -8.66
C ALA A 431 -1.86 -25.16 -9.19
N GLY A 432 -1.19 -26.33 -9.13
CA GLY A 432 -1.70 -27.60 -9.67
C GLY A 432 -1.51 -27.76 -11.17
N LEU A 433 -0.66 -26.96 -11.79
CA LEU A 433 -0.49 -26.87 -13.24
C LEU A 433 0.87 -27.41 -13.71
N GLY A 434 0.91 -27.89 -14.96
CA GLY A 434 2.15 -28.30 -15.62
C GLY A 434 3.03 -27.12 -16.04
N SER A 435 4.30 -27.45 -16.37
CA SER A 435 5.29 -26.49 -16.88
C SER A 435 4.87 -25.87 -18.22
N ILE A 436 5.18 -24.58 -18.38
CA ILE A 436 5.10 -23.84 -19.65
C ILE A 436 6.41 -23.08 -19.86
N PRO A 437 6.82 -22.79 -21.11
CA PRO A 437 8.08 -22.08 -21.34
C PRO A 437 8.02 -20.64 -20.79
N VAL A 438 9.15 -20.18 -20.25
CA VAL A 438 9.32 -18.76 -19.88
C VAL A 438 9.37 -17.92 -21.15
N ASN A 439 8.41 -17.03 -21.28
CA ASN A 439 8.36 -15.97 -22.28
C ASN A 439 7.48 -14.84 -21.75
N GLU A 440 7.49 -13.71 -22.43
CA GLU A 440 6.76 -12.50 -22.00
C GLU A 440 5.27 -12.75 -21.78
N ALA A 441 4.60 -13.42 -22.72
CA ALA A 441 3.16 -13.67 -22.65
C ALA A 441 2.81 -14.58 -21.44
N ASN A 442 3.58 -15.63 -21.22
CA ASN A 442 3.36 -16.56 -20.12
C ASN A 442 3.64 -15.91 -18.75
N ILE A 443 4.70 -15.11 -18.63
CA ILE A 443 4.99 -14.37 -17.40
C ILE A 443 3.88 -13.35 -17.09
N LYS A 444 3.44 -12.57 -18.07
CA LYS A 444 2.32 -11.62 -17.92
C LYS A 444 1.04 -12.32 -17.47
N SER A 445 0.71 -13.45 -18.08
CA SER A 445 -0.45 -14.27 -17.72
C SER A 445 -0.33 -14.84 -16.31
N GLU A 446 0.82 -15.40 -15.97
CA GLU A 446 1.05 -16.03 -14.68
C GLU A 446 1.01 -15.01 -13.53
N ARG A 447 1.63 -13.83 -13.73
CA ARG A 447 1.55 -12.72 -12.76
C ARG A 447 0.11 -12.26 -12.53
N ARG A 448 -0.69 -12.11 -13.60
CA ARG A 448 -2.10 -11.72 -13.46
C ARG A 448 -2.87 -12.74 -12.61
N LYS A 449 -2.77 -14.04 -12.93
CA LYS A 449 -3.45 -15.12 -12.19
C LYS A 449 -3.03 -15.17 -10.72
N GLU A 450 -1.74 -14.99 -10.47
CA GLU A 450 -1.17 -15.05 -9.14
C GLU A 450 -1.61 -13.90 -8.23
N PHE A 451 -1.75 -12.67 -8.77
CA PHE A 451 -1.90 -11.45 -7.98
C PHE A 451 -3.29 -10.78 -8.06
N VAL A 452 -4.33 -11.47 -8.51
CA VAL A 452 -5.71 -10.96 -8.43
C VAL A 452 -6.03 -10.55 -6.99
N GLY A 453 -6.51 -9.32 -6.80
CA GLY A 453 -6.89 -8.78 -5.49
C GLY A 453 -5.72 -8.29 -4.62
N GLU A 454 -4.51 -8.18 -5.18
CA GLU A 454 -3.31 -7.69 -4.46
C GLU A 454 -2.80 -6.33 -4.97
N GLY A 455 -3.58 -5.63 -5.79
CA GLY A 455 -3.24 -4.28 -6.26
C GLY A 455 -2.07 -4.21 -7.25
N MET A 456 -1.76 -5.31 -7.96
CA MET A 456 -0.58 -5.40 -8.82
C MET A 456 -0.88 -5.13 -10.29
N ARG A 457 -2.04 -5.54 -10.78
CA ARG A 457 -2.38 -5.60 -12.20
C ARG A 457 -2.23 -4.28 -12.94
N PHE A 458 -2.74 -3.18 -12.39
CA PHE A 458 -2.64 -1.86 -13.02
C PHE A 458 -1.18 -1.44 -13.23
N TRP A 459 -0.34 -1.63 -12.22
CA TRP A 459 1.08 -1.26 -12.27
C TRP A 459 1.87 -2.12 -13.26
N ASP A 460 1.54 -3.42 -13.36
CA ASP A 460 2.10 -4.31 -14.37
C ASP A 460 1.72 -3.86 -15.78
N LEU A 461 0.47 -3.50 -16.03
CA LEU A 461 0.02 -2.96 -17.33
C LEU A 461 0.73 -1.65 -17.71
N ILE A 462 0.96 -0.77 -16.75
CA ILE A 462 1.69 0.48 -16.98
C ILE A 462 3.15 0.21 -17.38
N ARG A 463 3.87 -0.62 -16.61
CA ARG A 463 5.29 -0.86 -16.86
C ARG A 463 5.56 -1.68 -18.12
N TRP A 464 4.63 -2.52 -18.53
CA TRP A 464 4.69 -3.27 -19.79
C TRP A 464 4.27 -2.45 -21.02
N GLY A 465 3.65 -1.29 -20.82
CA GLY A 465 3.09 -0.48 -21.92
C GLY A 465 1.77 -0.99 -22.49
N ASP A 466 1.13 -1.95 -21.81
CA ASP A 466 -0.10 -2.61 -22.27
C ASP A 466 -1.37 -1.84 -21.89
N ALA A 467 -1.27 -0.86 -20.98
CA ALA A 467 -2.43 -0.20 -20.37
C ALA A 467 -3.39 0.42 -21.40
N ALA A 468 -2.89 1.11 -22.44
CA ALA A 468 -3.74 1.73 -23.43
C ALA A 468 -4.58 0.73 -24.23
N THR A 469 -4.01 -0.44 -24.51
CA THR A 469 -4.71 -1.51 -25.25
C THR A 469 -5.71 -2.25 -24.38
N VAL A 470 -5.30 -2.58 -23.12
CA VAL A 470 -6.12 -3.42 -22.23
C VAL A 470 -7.22 -2.62 -21.53
N LEU A 471 -6.94 -1.35 -21.17
CA LEU A 471 -7.83 -0.53 -20.35
C LEU A 471 -8.73 0.42 -21.18
N THR A 472 -8.65 0.36 -22.51
CA THR A 472 -9.58 1.06 -23.40
C THR A 472 -10.62 0.06 -23.90
N GLU A 473 -11.83 0.15 -23.36
CA GLU A 473 -12.89 -0.82 -23.64
C GLU A 473 -14.29 -0.22 -23.55
N LYS A 474 -15.24 -0.86 -24.24
CA LYS A 474 -16.66 -0.78 -23.91
C LYS A 474 -17.05 -2.09 -23.23
N ASP A 475 -17.42 -1.99 -21.98
CA ASP A 475 -17.84 -3.15 -21.20
C ASP A 475 -19.25 -3.59 -21.62
N GLU A 476 -19.39 -4.81 -22.11
CA GLU A 476 -20.67 -5.35 -22.59
C GLU A 476 -21.64 -5.68 -21.45
N ALA A 477 -21.13 -6.00 -20.24
CA ALA A 477 -21.99 -6.39 -19.13
C ALA A 477 -22.76 -5.19 -18.54
N PHE A 478 -22.08 -4.05 -18.34
CA PHE A 478 -22.66 -2.86 -17.71
C PHE A 478 -22.67 -1.63 -18.62
N GLN A 479 -22.30 -1.80 -19.89
CA GLN A 479 -22.29 -0.76 -20.91
C GLN A 479 -21.45 0.48 -20.54
N SER A 480 -20.53 0.34 -19.60
CA SER A 480 -19.58 1.39 -19.26
C SER A 480 -18.49 1.51 -20.33
N VAL A 481 -18.08 2.73 -20.61
CA VAL A 481 -16.99 3.02 -21.56
C VAL A 481 -15.87 3.68 -20.81
N ARG A 482 -14.67 3.13 -20.95
CA ARG A 482 -13.44 3.76 -20.45
C ARG A 482 -12.40 3.84 -21.56
N THR A 483 -11.61 4.90 -21.52
CA THR A 483 -10.52 5.13 -22.48
C THR A 483 -9.30 5.55 -21.67
N PHE A 484 -8.25 4.75 -21.75
CA PHE A 484 -6.99 5.05 -21.07
C PHE A 484 -6.11 5.91 -21.99
N ASP A 485 -5.81 7.13 -21.56
CA ASP A 485 -4.84 8.02 -22.21
C ASP A 485 -3.48 7.92 -21.48
N PRO A 486 -2.43 7.31 -22.10
CA PRO A 486 -1.11 7.17 -21.47
C PRO A 486 -0.47 8.50 -21.06
N SER A 487 -0.85 9.61 -21.72
CA SER A 487 -0.31 10.93 -21.43
C SER A 487 -0.95 11.60 -20.22
N LYS A 488 -2.09 11.07 -19.75
CA LYS A 488 -2.90 11.59 -18.63
C LYS A 488 -3.05 10.54 -17.53
N ASP A 489 -3.60 9.35 -17.87
CA ASP A 489 -4.19 8.42 -16.91
C ASP A 489 -3.17 7.50 -16.23
N LYS A 490 -1.87 7.61 -16.57
CA LYS A 490 -0.80 6.99 -15.80
C LYS A 490 -0.84 7.47 -14.35
N TYR A 491 -1.12 8.76 -14.13
CA TYR A 491 -1.19 9.38 -12.82
C TYR A 491 -2.61 9.83 -12.49
N LEU A 492 -2.91 9.93 -11.20
CA LEU A 492 -4.09 10.61 -10.69
C LEU A 492 -3.85 12.13 -10.68
N PRO A 493 -4.91 12.94 -10.68
CA PRO A 493 -4.74 14.37 -10.46
C PRO A 493 -4.23 14.63 -9.04
N ILE A 494 -3.37 15.65 -8.88
CA ILE A 494 -3.01 16.16 -7.55
C ILE A 494 -4.29 16.67 -6.89
N PRO A 495 -4.56 16.36 -5.61
CA PRO A 495 -5.78 16.78 -4.94
C PRO A 495 -6.00 18.29 -5.02
N GLN A 496 -7.22 18.72 -5.35
CA GLN A 496 -7.56 20.14 -5.50
C GLN A 496 -7.29 20.96 -4.24
N SER A 497 -7.42 20.36 -3.06
CA SER A 497 -7.07 20.98 -1.78
C SER A 497 -5.60 21.40 -1.73
N GLU A 498 -4.69 20.56 -2.23
CA GLU A 498 -3.26 20.84 -2.25
C GLU A 498 -2.90 21.89 -3.30
N MET A 499 -3.53 21.82 -4.49
CA MET A 499 -3.39 22.85 -5.51
C MET A 499 -3.81 24.23 -4.95
N SER A 500 -4.94 24.27 -4.26
CA SER A 500 -5.45 25.53 -3.67
C SER A 500 -4.56 26.04 -2.52
N ARG A 501 -4.03 25.13 -1.68
CA ARG A 501 -3.15 25.47 -0.55
C ARG A 501 -1.84 26.10 -1.01
N THR A 502 -1.31 25.69 -2.15
CA THR A 502 -0.02 26.15 -2.67
C THR A 502 -0.14 27.24 -3.73
N ALA A 503 -1.35 27.66 -4.11
CA ALA A 503 -1.57 28.69 -5.12
C ALA A 503 -0.92 30.03 -4.70
N GLY A 504 -0.12 30.60 -5.59
CA GLY A 504 0.56 31.88 -5.37
C GLY A 504 1.75 31.84 -4.39
N THR A 505 2.22 30.66 -3.99
CA THR A 505 3.38 30.50 -3.07
C THR A 505 4.74 30.48 -3.78
N GLY A 506 4.79 30.84 -5.06
CA GLY A 506 6.03 30.91 -5.83
C GLY A 506 6.63 29.53 -6.12
N GLU A 507 7.81 29.22 -5.59
CA GLU A 507 8.50 27.95 -5.85
C GLU A 507 7.77 26.72 -5.26
N PHE A 508 6.88 26.91 -4.30
CA PHE A 508 6.08 25.84 -3.71
C PHE A 508 4.74 25.61 -4.42
N GLU A 509 4.41 26.43 -5.41
CA GLU A 509 3.15 26.31 -6.16
C GLU A 509 3.15 25.02 -6.99
N LEU A 510 2.21 24.12 -6.67
CA LEU A 510 2.07 22.85 -7.38
C LEU A 510 1.52 23.06 -8.79
N LYS A 511 2.03 22.29 -9.72
CA LYS A 511 1.50 22.18 -11.08
C LYS A 511 0.74 20.87 -11.22
N GLN A 512 -0.49 20.97 -11.71
CA GLN A 512 -1.34 19.80 -11.93
C GLN A 512 -0.77 18.86 -13.00
N ASN A 513 -1.05 17.57 -12.87
CA ASN A 513 -0.73 16.58 -13.89
C ASN A 513 -1.45 16.89 -15.21
N LYS A 514 -0.80 16.56 -16.33
CA LYS A 514 -1.32 16.84 -17.66
C LYS A 514 -2.71 16.24 -17.86
N GLY A 515 -3.62 17.03 -18.37
CA GLY A 515 -4.99 16.61 -18.70
C GLY A 515 -6.03 16.78 -17.57
N TYR A 516 -5.63 17.33 -16.41
CA TYR A 516 -6.52 17.60 -15.28
C TYR A 516 -6.64 19.08 -14.97
#